data_4df4556e3dc38799d79b3a46ad84f87c
#
_entry.id   4df4556e3dc38799d79b3a46ad84f87c
#
_cell.length_a   1.000
_cell.length_b   1.000
_cell.length_c   1.000
_cell.angle_alpha   90.00
_cell.angle_beta   90.00
_cell.angle_gamma   90.00
#
_symmetry.space_group_name_H-M   'P 1'
#
loop_
_entity.id
_entity.type
_entity.pdbx_description
1 polymer ?
#
loop_
_entity_poly.entity_id
_entity_poly.type
_entity_poly.pdbx_seq_one_letter_code
_entity_poly.pdbx_strand_id
1 'polypeptide(L)'
;MRLPRSTIRRPARLALVTAMLAACGLAGAATTWSPDRPTEVRIGSLVVGDTKYDNVVITVGNVLGFSATGPNRTYDSFNPANGQVTIATLTVGSQSFYDVVVTVGGLVSVGGGGALPALVPNDPLFSRQWHLKNTGQSGAGGPAALAGEDLNIGKAWQLATGTGVQIAVIDDGLDIFHEDLRVVAGKSWDYRTNAYGDPSSSTSSHGTSCGGLAAAIGDNNLGVTGVAFNARLVGYNLLSATTGAFGADAVTKDLASNHIYTNSYGAADSNGLLAPADELWRDAIRTGISTGRGGKGAVYTWAAGNGAPEDRSDYDGQANFQGVLAIGALNDQGQRSSYSEPGSNLLVTAYGGEFCSTQTTTTTDVSGAGGYNDGNKPQDITGSPNYTRCMNGTSAATPQAAGVAALLLETNPALSWRDVRAILARTARKTDPANAGWVTNGGGLHVNHEYGYGAIDALAAVRAAPGWALLPAQKTATQAATLGSPLAIADDGPATTSSLTLQGSGIGKLEFVDLAITSNHTNVGDLEITLTSPAGTRSTVSVVRECKDTAANAVTCGAALEGGFTFGIARLMGEAADGNWTLSVRDGRTGETGSVSAWSIKAYGY
;
A
#
# COMPACT_ATOMS: atom_id res chain seq x y z
N MET A 1 -47.51 7.51 -4.53
CA MET A 1 -47.68 6.38 -3.59
C MET A 1 -46.59 6.48 -2.54
N ARG A 2 -46.90 6.93 -1.31
CA ARG A 2 -45.95 7.10 -0.23
C ARG A 2 -45.80 5.78 0.51
N LEU A 3 -44.60 5.24 0.60
CA LEU A 3 -44.28 4.09 1.45
C LEU A 3 -44.29 4.52 2.94
N PRO A 4 -44.81 3.70 3.86
CA PRO A 4 -44.92 4.09 5.27
C PRO A 4 -43.57 4.03 5.98
N ARG A 5 -43.25 5.07 6.71
CA ARG A 5 -42.18 5.08 7.71
C ARG A 5 -42.52 4.07 8.81
N SER A 6 -41.71 3.01 8.94
CA SER A 6 -41.81 2.08 10.07
C SER A 6 -41.34 2.77 11.33
N THR A 7 -42.28 3.26 12.10
CA THR A 7 -42.06 3.68 13.49
C THR A 7 -41.90 2.42 14.35
N ILE A 8 -40.67 2.00 14.59
CA ILE A 8 -40.39 1.05 15.66
C ILE A 8 -40.61 1.83 16.97
N ARG A 9 -41.64 1.47 17.70
CA ARG A 9 -42.09 2.13 18.93
C ARG A 9 -40.96 2.14 19.98
N ARG A 10 -40.79 3.25 20.67
CA ARG A 10 -39.78 3.47 21.73
C ARG A 10 -39.63 2.33 22.76
N PRO A 11 -40.70 1.59 23.18
CA PRO A 11 -40.53 0.49 24.11
C PRO A 11 -39.82 -0.75 23.53
N ALA A 12 -39.89 -0.99 22.21
CA ALA A 12 -39.18 -2.11 21.58
C ALA A 12 -37.66 -1.87 21.50
N ARG A 13 -37.21 -0.61 21.36
CA ARG A 13 -35.78 -0.25 21.40
C ARG A 13 -35.21 -0.38 22.82
N LEU A 14 -35.96 -0.01 23.84
CA LEU A 14 -35.55 -0.17 25.24
C LEU A 14 -35.57 -1.66 25.64
N ALA A 15 -36.53 -2.44 25.17
CA ALA A 15 -36.59 -3.89 25.40
C ALA A 15 -35.45 -4.65 24.70
N LEU A 16 -35.01 -4.20 23.50
CA LEU A 16 -33.85 -4.77 22.82
C LEU A 16 -32.55 -4.45 23.55
N VAL A 17 -32.38 -3.20 24.02
CA VAL A 17 -31.28 -2.81 24.91
C VAL A 17 -31.33 -3.63 26.19
N THR A 18 -32.49 -3.77 26.83
CA THR A 18 -32.65 -4.52 28.07
C THR A 18 -32.44 -6.03 27.88
N ALA A 19 -32.87 -6.60 26.73
CA ALA A 19 -32.66 -8.01 26.41
C ALA A 19 -31.20 -8.31 26.04
N MET A 20 -30.54 -7.39 25.32
CA MET A 20 -29.09 -7.50 25.02
C MET A 20 -28.24 -7.47 26.29
N LEU A 21 -28.77 -6.89 27.33
CA LEU A 21 -28.08 -6.62 28.57
C LEU A 21 -28.28 -7.69 29.66
N ALA A 22 -29.16 -8.69 29.53
CA ALA A 22 -29.65 -9.53 30.62
C ALA A 22 -28.91 -10.86 30.90
N ALA A 23 -27.79 -11.17 30.22
CA ALA A 23 -27.14 -12.48 30.43
C ALA A 23 -25.62 -12.43 30.18
N CYS A 24 -24.84 -12.17 31.21
CA CYS A 24 -23.41 -12.48 31.15
C CYS A 24 -22.79 -12.78 32.51
N GLY A 25 -22.16 -13.94 32.57
CA GLY A 25 -21.20 -14.36 33.58
C GLY A 25 -19.92 -14.82 32.90
N LEU A 26 -18.81 -14.17 33.27
CA LEU A 26 -17.43 -14.64 33.36
C LEU A 26 -16.56 -14.81 32.08
N ALA A 27 -15.53 -14.03 31.97
CA ALA A 27 -14.09 -14.26 31.99
C ALA A 27 -13.33 -13.26 31.11
N GLY A 28 -12.37 -12.54 31.68
CA GLY A 28 -11.23 -11.87 31.05
C GLY A 28 -11.55 -10.78 30.01
N ALA A 29 -11.40 -9.52 30.37
CA ALA A 29 -11.40 -8.34 29.49
C ALA A 29 -12.58 -8.19 28.48
N ALA A 30 -13.68 -8.91 28.67
CA ALA A 30 -14.84 -8.84 27.80
C ALA A 30 -15.71 -7.62 28.14
N THR A 31 -16.35 -7.05 27.13
CA THR A 31 -17.38 -6.03 27.32
C THR A 31 -18.61 -6.68 27.94
N THR A 32 -18.98 -6.21 29.11
CA THR A 32 -20.06 -6.81 29.94
C THR A 32 -21.09 -5.75 30.34
N TRP A 33 -22.27 -6.24 30.60
CA TRP A 33 -23.40 -5.45 31.08
C TRP A 33 -23.83 -5.88 32.49
N SER A 34 -24.32 -4.94 33.29
CA SER A 34 -24.85 -5.23 34.63
C SER A 34 -26.39 -5.18 34.63
N PRO A 35 -27.07 -6.28 35.04
CA PRO A 35 -28.53 -6.27 35.16
C PRO A 35 -29.05 -5.26 36.17
N ASP A 36 -28.24 -4.90 37.15
CA ASP A 36 -28.61 -3.88 38.17
C ASP A 36 -28.55 -2.44 37.63
N ARG A 37 -27.93 -2.26 36.47
CA ARG A 37 -27.78 -0.96 35.79
C ARG A 37 -28.00 -1.08 34.28
N PRO A 38 -29.25 -1.21 33.83
CA PRO A 38 -29.57 -1.61 32.46
C PRO A 38 -29.20 -0.61 31.37
N THR A 39 -28.74 0.57 31.72
CA THR A 39 -28.23 1.56 30.77
C THR A 39 -26.70 1.63 30.72
N GLU A 40 -26.01 0.84 31.54
CA GLU A 40 -24.54 0.87 31.61
C GLU A 40 -23.92 -0.31 30.88
N VAL A 41 -22.86 -0.03 30.13
CA VAL A 41 -21.98 -1.03 29.53
C VAL A 41 -20.59 -0.87 30.12
N ARG A 42 -20.04 -1.99 30.58
CA ARG A 42 -18.67 -2.07 31.06
C ARG A 42 -17.80 -2.65 29.96
N ILE A 43 -16.87 -1.86 29.47
CA ILE A 43 -15.94 -2.18 28.40
C ILE A 43 -14.61 -2.57 29.05
N GLY A 44 -14.17 -3.79 28.82
CA GLY A 44 -12.94 -4.30 29.44
C GLY A 44 -11.71 -3.50 29.01
N SER A 45 -11.66 -3.11 27.74
CA SER A 45 -10.57 -2.30 27.18
C SER A 45 -11.09 -1.43 26.05
N LEU A 46 -10.88 -0.12 26.16
CA LEU A 46 -11.31 0.88 25.18
C LEU A 46 -10.11 1.70 24.70
N VAL A 47 -9.90 1.75 23.40
CA VAL A 47 -8.84 2.57 22.76
C VAL A 47 -9.42 3.94 22.39
N VAL A 48 -8.77 5.01 22.85
CA VAL A 48 -9.08 6.40 22.49
C VAL A 48 -7.77 7.08 22.11
N GLY A 49 -7.57 7.33 20.84
CA GLY A 49 -6.31 7.89 20.35
C GLY A 49 -5.11 6.99 20.72
N ASP A 50 -4.15 7.53 21.46
CA ASP A 50 -2.93 6.83 21.91
C ASP A 50 -3.07 6.13 23.26
N THR A 51 -4.24 6.18 23.85
CA THR A 51 -4.45 5.68 25.19
C THR A 51 -5.40 4.50 25.18
N LYS A 52 -4.98 3.42 25.85
CA LYS A 52 -5.82 2.28 26.18
C LYS A 52 -6.34 2.50 27.59
N TYR A 53 -7.66 2.49 27.75
CA TYR A 53 -8.34 2.57 29.03
C TYR A 53 -8.90 1.20 29.37
N ASP A 54 -8.67 0.75 30.59
CA ASP A 54 -9.23 -0.51 31.08
C ASP A 54 -10.44 -0.26 31.99
N ASN A 55 -11.38 -1.22 31.98
CA ASN A 55 -12.59 -1.17 32.80
C ASN A 55 -13.39 0.13 32.66
N VAL A 56 -13.62 0.56 31.42
CA VAL A 56 -14.43 1.76 31.11
C VAL A 56 -15.90 1.42 31.28
N VAL A 57 -16.62 2.20 32.07
CA VAL A 57 -18.06 2.08 32.22
C VAL A 57 -18.72 3.33 31.63
N ILE A 58 -19.59 3.11 30.66
CA ILE A 58 -20.36 4.17 30.01
C ILE A 58 -21.85 3.94 30.17
N THR A 59 -22.62 5.02 30.17
CA THR A 59 -24.06 4.93 29.94
C THR A 59 -24.33 4.96 28.43
N VAL A 60 -25.17 4.04 27.99
CA VAL A 60 -25.57 3.93 26.57
C VAL A 60 -26.75 4.85 26.31
N GLY A 61 -26.60 5.79 25.37
CA GLY A 61 -27.69 6.65 24.94
C GLY A 61 -28.62 5.93 23.94
N ASN A 62 -28.10 5.55 22.79
CA ASN A 62 -28.84 4.80 21.75
C ASN A 62 -27.95 3.74 21.12
N VAL A 63 -28.55 2.63 20.70
CA VAL A 63 -27.95 1.66 19.79
C VAL A 63 -28.22 2.12 18.37
N LEU A 64 -27.18 2.35 17.61
CA LEU A 64 -27.25 2.85 16.24
C LEU A 64 -27.25 1.75 15.19
N GLY A 65 -26.58 0.63 15.48
CA GLY A 65 -26.50 -0.52 14.58
C GLY A 65 -25.66 -1.65 15.16
N PHE A 66 -25.73 -2.80 14.51
CA PHE A 66 -24.86 -3.97 14.78
C PHE A 66 -24.84 -4.90 13.56
N SER A 67 -23.87 -5.81 13.50
CA SER A 67 -23.78 -6.91 12.53
C SER A 67 -24.15 -8.24 13.20
N ALA A 68 -24.84 -9.12 12.48
CA ALA A 68 -25.17 -10.48 12.94
C ALA A 68 -24.23 -11.54 12.36
N THR A 69 -23.36 -11.18 11.41
CA THR A 69 -22.59 -12.15 10.61
C THR A 69 -21.12 -12.28 11.00
N GLY A 70 -20.64 -11.50 11.94
CA GLY A 70 -19.27 -11.52 12.47
C GLY A 70 -18.71 -10.12 12.71
N PRO A 71 -17.65 -9.99 13.52
CA PRO A 71 -17.03 -8.71 13.80
C PRO A 71 -16.19 -8.26 12.60
N ASN A 72 -16.26 -6.97 12.29
CA ASN A 72 -15.39 -6.31 11.32
C ASN A 72 -14.18 -5.65 11.98
N ARG A 73 -14.02 -5.85 13.29
CA ARG A 73 -12.92 -5.28 14.09
C ARG A 73 -12.60 -6.16 15.30
N THR A 74 -11.41 -6.02 15.82
CA THR A 74 -10.89 -6.83 16.92
C THR A 74 -10.87 -6.09 18.27
N TYR A 75 -11.21 -4.80 18.29
CA TYR A 75 -11.14 -3.97 19.49
C TYR A 75 -12.32 -3.01 19.61
N ASP A 76 -12.64 -2.64 20.86
CA ASP A 76 -13.65 -1.62 21.15
C ASP A 76 -13.04 -0.22 21.00
N SER A 77 -13.72 0.68 20.35
CA SER A 77 -13.19 2.01 20.04
C SER A 77 -14.20 3.12 20.33
N PHE A 78 -13.69 4.29 20.74
CA PHE A 78 -14.46 5.52 20.89
C PHE A 78 -14.07 6.55 19.83
N ASN A 79 -15.06 7.10 19.18
CA ASN A 79 -14.87 8.20 18.23
C ASN A 79 -15.26 9.54 18.91
N PRO A 80 -14.30 10.39 19.26
CA PRO A 80 -14.59 11.65 19.94
C PRO A 80 -15.31 12.66 19.05
N ALA A 81 -15.23 12.55 17.73
CA ALA A 81 -15.88 13.47 16.79
C ALA A 81 -17.41 13.35 16.80
N ASN A 82 -17.95 12.17 17.12
CA ASN A 82 -19.40 11.92 17.10
C ASN A 82 -19.93 11.32 18.41
N GLY A 83 -19.08 11.11 19.43
CA GLY A 83 -19.46 10.57 20.73
C GLY A 83 -19.94 9.11 20.69
N GLN A 84 -19.49 8.33 19.71
CA GLN A 84 -19.90 6.95 19.53
C GLN A 84 -18.82 5.97 20.01
N VAL A 85 -19.28 4.89 20.67
CA VAL A 85 -18.46 3.69 20.93
C VAL A 85 -18.89 2.61 19.95
N THR A 86 -17.93 1.95 19.35
CA THR A 86 -18.15 0.71 18.60
C THR A 86 -17.54 -0.45 19.36
N ILE A 87 -18.38 -1.42 19.67
CA ILE A 87 -18.03 -2.64 20.39
C ILE A 87 -17.83 -3.75 19.37
N ALA A 88 -16.63 -4.31 19.31
CA ALA A 88 -16.27 -5.33 18.33
C ALA A 88 -17.13 -6.58 18.46
N THR A 89 -17.28 -7.08 19.67
CA THR A 89 -18.12 -8.24 19.99
C THR A 89 -18.84 -8.04 21.31
N LEU A 90 -20.15 -8.10 21.28
CA LEU A 90 -21.02 -8.09 22.45
C LEU A 90 -21.78 -9.41 22.52
N THR A 91 -21.52 -10.23 23.53
CA THR A 91 -22.25 -11.47 23.74
C THR A 91 -23.35 -11.28 24.79
N VAL A 92 -24.57 -11.65 24.45
CA VAL A 92 -25.75 -11.59 25.31
C VAL A 92 -26.40 -12.96 25.36
N GLY A 93 -26.24 -13.66 26.45
CA GLY A 93 -26.66 -15.06 26.59
C GLY A 93 -25.88 -15.98 25.64
N SER A 94 -26.57 -16.66 24.73
CA SER A 94 -25.96 -17.52 23.70
C SER A 94 -25.81 -16.82 22.35
N GLN A 95 -26.15 -15.53 22.24
CA GLN A 95 -26.07 -14.75 21.00
C GLN A 95 -24.92 -13.76 21.05
N SER A 96 -24.18 -13.64 19.95
CA SER A 96 -23.16 -12.64 19.76
C SER A 96 -23.63 -11.62 18.73
N PHE A 97 -23.40 -10.34 19.07
CA PHE A 97 -23.63 -9.18 18.20
C PHE A 97 -22.28 -8.55 17.95
N TYR A 98 -22.06 -8.10 16.73
CA TYR A 98 -20.77 -7.61 16.29
C TYR A 98 -20.87 -6.18 15.82
N ASP A 99 -19.78 -5.44 15.95
CA ASP A 99 -19.70 -4.02 15.56
C ASP A 99 -20.87 -3.20 16.11
N VAL A 100 -21.21 -3.42 17.36
CA VAL A 100 -22.33 -2.74 18.00
C VAL A 100 -21.98 -1.27 18.21
N VAL A 101 -22.66 -0.38 17.48
CA VAL A 101 -22.42 1.07 17.58
C VAL A 101 -23.43 1.68 18.54
N VAL A 102 -22.93 2.34 19.57
CA VAL A 102 -23.75 3.03 20.56
C VAL A 102 -23.32 4.48 20.73
N THR A 103 -24.27 5.38 21.02
CA THR A 103 -23.93 6.72 21.50
C THR A 103 -23.65 6.67 22.99
N VAL A 104 -22.61 7.36 23.42
CA VAL A 104 -22.28 7.49 24.84
C VAL A 104 -23.22 8.51 25.49
N GLY A 105 -23.99 8.08 26.46
CA GLY A 105 -24.83 8.96 27.27
C GLY A 105 -24.05 9.68 28.39
N GLY A 106 -22.94 9.06 28.84
CA GLY A 106 -22.03 9.64 29.82
C GLY A 106 -20.95 8.63 30.23
N LEU A 107 -19.82 9.12 30.71
CA LEU A 107 -18.76 8.32 31.33
C LEU A 107 -19.12 8.13 32.81
N VAL A 108 -19.29 6.88 33.25
CA VAL A 108 -19.59 6.52 34.64
C VAL A 108 -18.30 6.34 35.43
N SER A 109 -17.38 5.57 34.89
CA SER A 109 -16.07 5.37 35.49
C SER A 109 -15.05 4.92 34.44
N VAL A 110 -13.78 5.15 34.71
CA VAL A 110 -12.65 4.65 33.95
C VAL A 110 -11.65 4.08 34.93
N GLY A 111 -11.17 2.88 34.66
CA GLY A 111 -10.02 2.31 35.34
C GLY A 111 -8.73 3.00 34.89
N GLY A 112 -7.58 2.45 35.24
CA GLY A 112 -6.30 3.03 34.81
C GLY A 112 -6.22 3.21 33.31
N GLY A 113 -5.78 4.39 32.86
CA GLY A 113 -5.42 4.64 31.47
C GLY A 113 -3.90 4.62 31.31
N GLY A 114 -3.42 3.99 30.24
CA GLY A 114 -2.00 3.95 29.89
C GLY A 114 -1.79 4.12 28.41
N ALA A 115 -0.57 4.47 28.02
CA ALA A 115 -0.20 4.47 26.61
C ALA A 115 -0.48 3.07 26.00
N LEU A 116 -1.01 3.03 24.79
CA LEU A 116 -1.22 1.78 24.07
C LEU A 116 0.12 1.04 23.97
N PRO A 117 0.28 -0.15 24.61
CA PRO A 117 1.54 -0.86 24.57
C PRO A 117 1.81 -1.35 23.14
N ALA A 118 3.08 -1.34 22.75
CA ALA A 118 3.46 -2.02 21.52
C ALA A 118 3.43 -3.55 21.75
N LEU A 119 2.84 -4.29 20.81
CA LEU A 119 3.03 -5.74 20.74
C LEU A 119 4.48 -6.01 20.34
N VAL A 120 5.12 -6.92 21.02
CA VAL A 120 6.44 -7.43 20.69
C VAL A 120 6.28 -8.93 20.52
N PRO A 121 6.26 -9.44 19.29
CA PRO A 121 6.14 -10.86 19.04
C PRO A 121 7.25 -11.68 19.69
N ASN A 122 6.94 -12.94 20.00
CA ASN A 122 7.87 -13.87 20.65
C ASN A 122 8.79 -14.61 19.65
N ASP A 123 8.71 -14.26 18.37
CA ASP A 123 9.43 -14.93 17.29
C ASP A 123 10.95 -14.70 17.40
N PRO A 124 11.78 -15.76 17.32
CA PRO A 124 13.21 -15.69 17.65
C PRO A 124 14.00 -14.68 16.82
N LEU A 125 13.61 -14.43 15.56
CA LEU A 125 14.29 -13.51 14.67
C LEU A 125 13.68 -12.10 14.66
N PHE A 126 12.61 -11.83 15.41
CA PHE A 126 11.95 -10.52 15.46
C PHE A 126 12.92 -9.39 15.82
N SER A 127 13.87 -9.63 16.71
CA SER A 127 14.87 -8.64 17.09
C SER A 127 15.79 -8.20 15.92
N ARG A 128 15.82 -8.95 14.83
CA ARG A 128 16.55 -8.63 13.59
C ARG A 128 15.69 -7.89 12.55
N GLN A 129 14.38 -7.85 12.76
CA GLN A 129 13.42 -7.22 11.86
C GLN A 129 13.30 -5.72 12.14
N TRP A 130 14.37 -4.97 11.85
CA TRP A 130 14.44 -3.52 12.09
C TRP A 130 13.33 -2.75 11.34
N HIS A 131 12.90 -3.22 10.19
CA HIS A 131 11.79 -2.63 9.43
C HIS A 131 10.45 -2.65 10.20
N LEU A 132 10.27 -3.57 11.14
CA LEU A 132 9.12 -3.63 12.04
C LEU A 132 9.37 -2.89 13.35
N LYS A 133 10.61 -2.95 13.87
CA LYS A 133 11.02 -2.27 15.09
C LYS A 133 12.49 -1.91 15.04
N ASN A 134 12.78 -0.65 14.71
CA ASN A 134 14.13 -0.13 14.68
C ASN A 134 14.52 0.44 16.05
N THR A 135 15.46 -0.20 16.72
CA THR A 135 16.01 0.21 18.02
C THR A 135 17.44 0.71 17.90
N GLY A 136 17.92 0.94 16.66
CA GLY A 136 19.31 1.28 16.38
C GLY A 136 20.21 0.05 16.22
N GLN A 137 19.65 -1.14 15.96
CA GLN A 137 20.44 -2.35 15.73
C GLN A 137 21.33 -2.21 14.48
N SER A 138 22.58 -2.61 14.61
CA SER A 138 23.54 -2.57 13.52
C SER A 138 23.39 -3.79 12.61
N GLY A 139 23.45 -3.55 11.30
CA GLY A 139 23.67 -4.59 10.30
C GLY A 139 25.13 -5.07 10.27
N ALA A 140 25.42 -6.05 9.42
CA ALA A 140 26.77 -6.56 9.24
C ALA A 140 27.64 -5.54 8.48
N GLY A 141 28.32 -4.64 9.22
CA GLY A 141 29.34 -3.73 8.66
C GLY A 141 28.83 -2.34 8.21
N GLY A 142 27.57 -2.02 8.44
CA GLY A 142 27.00 -0.67 8.21
C GLY A 142 27.01 0.22 9.47
N PRO A 143 26.64 1.50 9.35
CA PRO A 143 26.37 2.36 10.50
C PRO A 143 25.21 1.78 11.33
N ALA A 144 25.09 2.21 12.60
CA ALA A 144 23.93 1.86 13.41
C ALA A 144 22.66 2.45 12.79
N ALA A 145 21.58 1.66 12.76
CA ALA A 145 20.28 2.11 12.28
C ALA A 145 19.74 3.31 13.09
N LEU A 146 18.90 4.13 12.47
CA LEU A 146 18.28 5.26 13.17
C LEU A 146 17.03 4.77 13.91
N ALA A 147 17.13 4.69 15.24
CA ALA A 147 16.03 4.20 16.06
C ALA A 147 14.71 4.96 15.79
N GLY A 148 13.65 4.22 15.57
CA GLY A 148 12.32 4.74 15.23
C GLY A 148 12.07 4.92 13.72
N GLU A 149 13.06 4.69 12.87
CA GLU A 149 12.86 4.59 11.43
C GLU A 149 12.42 3.17 11.06
N ASP A 150 11.12 2.91 11.26
CA ASP A 150 10.42 1.65 11.02
C ASP A 150 8.96 1.90 10.64
N LEU A 151 8.20 0.84 10.41
CA LEU A 151 6.79 0.90 10.04
C LEU A 151 5.86 1.45 11.15
N ASN A 152 6.36 1.72 12.36
CA ASN A 152 5.54 2.09 13.53
C ASN A 152 4.41 1.08 13.81
N ILE A 153 4.71 -0.22 13.66
CA ILE A 153 3.68 -1.25 13.60
C ILE A 153 3.28 -1.84 14.96
N GLY A 154 4.19 -1.84 15.95
CA GLY A 154 3.96 -2.55 17.20
C GLY A 154 2.66 -2.17 17.93
N LYS A 155 2.28 -0.88 17.89
CA LYS A 155 0.99 -0.43 18.42
C LYS A 155 -0.17 -0.70 17.45
N ALA A 156 0.07 -0.71 16.14
CA ALA A 156 -0.94 -1.04 15.14
C ALA A 156 -1.44 -2.48 15.33
N TRP A 157 -0.58 -3.40 15.71
CA TRP A 157 -0.92 -4.79 15.98
C TRP A 157 -1.85 -5.00 17.19
N GLN A 158 -1.96 -4.04 18.09
CA GLN A 158 -3.01 -4.04 19.12
C GLN A 158 -4.41 -3.77 18.52
N LEU A 159 -4.48 -3.29 17.30
CA LEU A 159 -5.71 -2.87 16.62
C LEU A 159 -6.08 -3.80 15.47
N ALA A 160 -5.10 -4.29 14.71
CA ALA A 160 -5.29 -5.17 13.56
C ALA A 160 -4.04 -5.99 13.28
N THR A 161 -4.22 -7.21 12.76
CA THR A 161 -3.16 -8.19 12.49
C THR A 161 -3.26 -8.82 11.10
N GLY A 162 -4.24 -8.40 10.26
CA GLY A 162 -4.53 -8.92 8.94
C GLY A 162 -5.57 -10.05 8.91
N THR A 163 -6.26 -10.29 10.03
CA THR A 163 -7.26 -11.36 10.16
C THR A 163 -8.36 -11.23 9.09
N GLY A 164 -8.67 -12.34 8.41
CA GLY A 164 -9.72 -12.39 7.38
C GLY A 164 -9.28 -11.90 6.01
N VAL A 165 -8.07 -11.35 5.86
CA VAL A 165 -7.54 -10.86 4.58
C VAL A 165 -6.68 -11.91 3.89
N GLN A 166 -6.77 -11.99 2.57
CA GLN A 166 -5.96 -12.85 1.71
C GLN A 166 -5.11 -12.00 0.77
N ILE A 167 -3.81 -12.30 0.74
CA ILE A 167 -2.80 -11.64 -0.10
C ILE A 167 -2.30 -12.65 -1.13
N ALA A 168 -2.36 -12.30 -2.40
CA ALA A 168 -1.72 -13.04 -3.48
C ALA A 168 -0.30 -12.50 -3.71
N VAL A 169 0.69 -13.37 -3.63
CA VAL A 169 2.10 -13.10 -3.98
C VAL A 169 2.29 -13.54 -5.42
N ILE A 170 2.46 -12.59 -6.33
CA ILE A 170 2.77 -12.85 -7.75
C ILE A 170 4.27 -12.64 -7.92
N ASP A 171 5.02 -13.73 -8.14
CA ASP A 171 6.48 -13.70 -8.09
C ASP A 171 7.12 -14.91 -8.80
N ASP A 172 8.32 -15.31 -8.40
CA ASP A 172 9.03 -16.53 -8.87
C ASP A 172 8.42 -17.83 -8.30
N GLY A 173 7.63 -17.73 -7.24
CA GLY A 173 6.93 -18.80 -6.55
C GLY A 173 6.70 -18.42 -5.08
N LEU A 174 6.10 -19.35 -4.34
CA LEU A 174 5.91 -19.28 -2.89
C LEU A 174 6.04 -20.69 -2.33
N ASP A 175 6.87 -20.87 -1.32
CA ASP A 175 6.94 -22.14 -0.59
C ASP A 175 5.65 -22.30 0.24
N ILE A 176 4.69 -23.04 -0.32
CA ILE A 176 3.38 -23.24 0.29
C ILE A 176 3.39 -24.17 1.49
N PHE A 177 4.51 -24.85 1.74
CA PHE A 177 4.73 -25.74 2.89
C PHE A 177 5.64 -25.12 3.95
N HIS A 178 6.08 -23.89 3.75
CA HIS A 178 6.93 -23.20 4.71
C HIS A 178 6.26 -23.12 6.08
N GLU A 179 6.99 -23.52 7.11
CA GLU A 179 6.51 -23.68 8.49
C GLU A 179 5.94 -22.40 9.12
N ASP A 180 6.37 -21.24 8.61
CA ASP A 180 6.04 -19.92 9.13
C ASP A 180 5.10 -19.12 8.20
N LEU A 181 4.49 -19.76 7.20
CA LEU A 181 3.55 -19.13 6.28
C LEU A 181 2.15 -19.77 6.37
N ARG A 182 1.12 -18.91 6.43
CA ARG A 182 -0.28 -19.36 6.44
C ARG A 182 -0.85 -19.34 5.03
N VAL A 183 -0.53 -20.38 4.24
CA VAL A 183 -0.97 -20.51 2.85
C VAL A 183 -2.33 -21.21 2.76
N VAL A 184 -3.21 -20.70 1.89
CA VAL A 184 -4.54 -21.30 1.64
C VAL A 184 -4.37 -22.55 0.77
N ALA A 185 -4.70 -23.70 1.33
CA ALA A 185 -4.55 -24.98 0.64
C ALA A 185 -5.31 -25.04 -0.70
N GLY A 186 -4.64 -25.47 -1.77
CA GLY A 186 -5.22 -25.68 -3.09
C GLY A 186 -5.63 -24.39 -3.81
N LYS A 187 -5.12 -23.22 -3.41
CA LYS A 187 -5.41 -21.92 -4.01
C LYS A 187 -4.22 -21.23 -4.65
N SER A 188 -3.02 -21.78 -4.50
CA SER A 188 -1.84 -21.32 -5.24
C SER A 188 -1.85 -21.87 -6.67
N TRP A 189 -1.29 -21.11 -7.61
CA TRP A 189 -1.31 -21.43 -9.03
C TRP A 189 0.09 -21.58 -9.60
N ASP A 190 0.32 -22.66 -10.31
CA ASP A 190 1.60 -22.91 -11.01
C ASP A 190 1.45 -22.64 -12.50
N TYR A 191 2.03 -21.55 -12.99
CA TYR A 191 2.04 -21.18 -14.41
C TYR A 191 2.88 -22.10 -15.29
N ARG A 192 3.81 -22.88 -14.73
CA ARG A 192 4.57 -23.90 -15.48
C ARG A 192 3.65 -25.05 -15.91
N THR A 193 2.69 -25.40 -15.08
CA THR A 193 1.70 -26.46 -15.35
C THR A 193 0.34 -25.91 -15.75
N ASN A 194 0.13 -24.59 -15.61
CA ASN A 194 -1.12 -23.89 -15.82
C ASN A 194 -2.28 -24.50 -15.02
N ALA A 195 -2.07 -24.77 -13.73
CA ALA A 195 -3.03 -25.40 -12.84
C ALA A 195 -2.86 -24.94 -11.38
N TYR A 196 -3.90 -25.15 -10.57
CA TYR A 196 -3.75 -25.06 -9.11
C TYR A 196 -2.82 -26.16 -8.62
N GLY A 197 -1.85 -25.78 -7.81
CA GLY A 197 -0.84 -26.70 -7.30
C GLY A 197 0.23 -25.99 -6.48
N ASP A 198 1.38 -26.61 -6.42
CA ASP A 198 2.56 -26.06 -5.76
C ASP A 198 3.35 -25.18 -6.73
N PRO A 199 3.34 -23.85 -6.56
CA PRO A 199 4.09 -22.94 -7.41
C PRO A 199 5.57 -22.84 -7.01
N SER A 200 6.01 -23.51 -5.94
CA SER A 200 7.36 -23.42 -5.45
C SER A 200 8.36 -24.20 -6.30
N SER A 201 9.61 -23.87 -6.16
CA SER A 201 10.77 -24.61 -6.57
C SER A 201 11.88 -24.41 -5.54
N SER A 202 12.94 -25.20 -5.59
CA SER A 202 14.08 -25.04 -4.69
C SER A 202 14.80 -23.68 -4.81
N THR A 203 14.41 -22.86 -5.78
CA THR A 203 14.97 -21.53 -6.05
C THR A 203 13.93 -20.41 -5.98
N SER A 204 12.70 -20.68 -5.53
CA SER A 204 11.63 -19.67 -5.36
C SER A 204 11.82 -18.85 -4.08
N SER A 205 13.02 -18.30 -3.91
CA SER A 205 13.40 -17.57 -2.69
C SER A 205 12.74 -16.21 -2.61
N HIS A 206 12.65 -15.53 -3.76
CA HIS A 206 12.21 -14.14 -3.81
C HIS A 206 10.75 -14.00 -3.39
N GLY A 207 9.84 -14.77 -4.00
CA GLY A 207 8.42 -14.72 -3.64
C GLY A 207 8.14 -15.27 -2.24
N THR A 208 8.90 -16.27 -1.77
CA THR A 208 8.80 -16.77 -0.40
C THR A 208 9.21 -15.68 0.61
N SER A 209 10.28 -14.93 0.33
CA SER A 209 10.71 -13.80 1.14
C SER A 209 9.69 -12.66 1.13
N CYS A 210 9.12 -12.33 -0.02
CA CYS A 210 8.02 -11.36 -0.14
C CYS A 210 6.79 -11.78 0.67
N GLY A 211 6.41 -13.06 0.60
CA GLY A 211 5.32 -13.64 1.39
C GLY A 211 5.55 -13.47 2.89
N GLY A 212 6.77 -13.73 3.34
CA GLY A 212 7.14 -13.58 4.76
C GLY A 212 7.08 -12.14 5.24
N LEU A 213 7.59 -11.18 4.47
CA LEU A 213 7.48 -9.75 4.80
C LEU A 213 6.03 -9.30 4.90
N ALA A 214 5.17 -9.77 4.00
CA ALA A 214 3.75 -9.44 4.04
C ALA A 214 3.03 -10.07 5.24
N ALA A 215 3.24 -11.39 5.49
CA ALA A 215 2.35 -12.15 6.34
C ALA A 215 2.94 -13.44 6.94
N ALA A 216 4.23 -13.50 7.26
CA ALA A 216 4.74 -14.58 8.12
C ALA A 216 3.95 -14.65 9.42
N ILE A 217 3.73 -15.85 9.95
CA ILE A 217 2.94 -16.07 11.16
C ILE A 217 3.69 -15.49 12.35
N GLY A 218 3.14 -14.44 12.98
CA GLY A 218 3.77 -13.83 14.15
C GLY A 218 3.26 -14.39 15.47
N ASP A 219 4.05 -14.18 16.52
CA ASP A 219 3.76 -14.60 17.91
C ASP A 219 3.53 -16.13 18.04
N ASN A 220 4.26 -16.90 17.22
CA ASN A 220 4.19 -18.37 17.18
C ASN A 220 5.45 -19.06 17.76
N ASN A 221 6.39 -18.28 18.29
CA ASN A 221 7.68 -18.73 18.82
C ASN A 221 8.56 -19.41 17.75
N LEU A 222 8.40 -19.00 16.49
CA LEU A 222 9.12 -19.55 15.33
C LEU A 222 9.53 -18.41 14.38
N GLY A 223 10.73 -18.47 13.82
CA GLY A 223 11.21 -17.64 12.72
C GLY A 223 11.00 -16.14 12.88
N VAL A 224 10.16 -15.57 12.03
CA VAL A 224 9.96 -14.13 11.80
C VAL A 224 8.48 -13.73 11.91
N THR A 225 8.23 -12.43 12.00
CA THR A 225 6.87 -11.86 11.99
C THR A 225 6.62 -11.12 10.68
N GLY A 226 5.50 -11.36 10.01
CA GLY A 226 5.02 -10.57 8.88
C GLY A 226 4.26 -9.32 9.32
N VAL A 227 4.16 -8.31 8.45
CA VAL A 227 3.41 -7.07 8.74
C VAL A 227 1.96 -7.37 9.09
N ALA A 228 1.31 -8.29 8.37
CA ALA A 228 -0.06 -8.75 8.61
C ALA A 228 -0.06 -10.23 9.02
N PHE A 229 0.53 -10.54 10.16
CA PHE A 229 0.89 -11.90 10.59
C PHE A 229 -0.30 -12.87 10.77
N ASN A 230 -1.54 -12.39 10.74
CA ASN A 230 -2.76 -13.20 10.71
C ASN A 230 -3.46 -13.23 9.33
N ALA A 231 -2.91 -12.58 8.32
CA ALA A 231 -3.40 -12.72 6.95
C ALA A 231 -3.08 -14.11 6.38
N ARG A 232 -3.74 -14.44 5.26
CA ARG A 232 -3.49 -15.67 4.52
C ARG A 232 -2.80 -15.35 3.20
N LEU A 233 -2.00 -16.29 2.72
CA LEU A 233 -1.26 -16.15 1.48
C LEU A 233 -1.75 -17.14 0.42
N VAL A 234 -1.61 -16.76 -0.84
CA VAL A 234 -1.57 -17.64 -2.01
C VAL A 234 -0.39 -17.23 -2.87
N GLY A 235 0.26 -18.16 -3.55
CA GLY A 235 1.41 -17.90 -4.42
C GLY A 235 1.07 -18.16 -5.88
N TYR A 236 1.56 -17.28 -6.77
CA TYR A 236 1.45 -17.40 -8.23
C TYR A 236 2.83 -17.20 -8.85
N ASN A 237 3.43 -18.26 -9.41
CA ASN A 237 4.80 -18.24 -9.94
C ASN A 237 4.89 -17.69 -11.37
N LEU A 238 4.32 -16.51 -11.59
CA LEU A 238 4.28 -15.87 -12.90
C LEU A 238 5.68 -15.77 -13.55
N LEU A 239 6.70 -15.43 -12.76
CA LEU A 239 8.05 -15.19 -13.28
C LEU A 239 8.75 -16.46 -13.77
N SER A 240 8.23 -17.63 -13.41
CA SER A 240 8.74 -18.93 -13.91
C SER A 240 8.24 -19.30 -15.32
N ALA A 241 7.20 -18.59 -15.82
CA ALA A 241 6.58 -18.89 -17.12
C ALA A 241 5.88 -17.64 -17.69
N THR A 242 6.64 -16.56 -17.88
CA THR A 242 6.09 -15.24 -18.25
C THR A 242 5.58 -15.20 -19.67
N THR A 243 4.30 -14.85 -19.86
CA THR A 243 3.69 -14.41 -21.11
C THR A 243 2.74 -13.25 -20.82
N GLY A 244 2.42 -12.39 -21.80
CA GLY A 244 1.46 -11.30 -21.60
C GLY A 244 0.09 -11.80 -21.11
N ALA A 245 -0.38 -12.94 -21.62
CA ALA A 245 -1.63 -13.56 -21.18
C ALA A 245 -1.57 -14.03 -19.71
N PHE A 246 -0.45 -14.61 -19.28
CA PHE A 246 -0.26 -15.03 -17.89
C PHE A 246 -0.16 -13.85 -16.94
N GLY A 247 0.48 -12.74 -17.37
CA GLY A 247 0.54 -11.51 -16.60
C GLY A 247 -0.85 -10.94 -16.32
N ALA A 248 -1.72 -10.89 -17.32
CA ALA A 248 -3.10 -10.44 -17.17
C ALA A 248 -3.95 -11.39 -16.30
N ASP A 249 -3.78 -12.70 -16.47
CA ASP A 249 -4.46 -13.72 -15.66
C ASP A 249 -4.05 -13.64 -14.19
N ALA A 250 -2.75 -13.50 -13.90
CA ALA A 250 -2.24 -13.48 -12.53
C ALA A 250 -2.84 -12.35 -11.69
N VAL A 251 -2.97 -11.15 -12.26
CA VAL A 251 -3.52 -9.98 -11.55
C VAL A 251 -5.05 -10.03 -11.42
N THR A 252 -5.73 -10.98 -12.06
CA THR A 252 -7.18 -11.18 -11.94
C THR A 252 -7.56 -12.55 -11.36
N LYS A 253 -6.59 -13.40 -11.12
CA LYS A 253 -6.86 -14.75 -10.60
C LYS A 253 -7.49 -14.69 -9.21
N ASP A 254 -8.60 -15.39 -9.04
CA ASP A 254 -9.33 -15.50 -7.77
C ASP A 254 -9.76 -14.14 -7.16
N LEU A 255 -10.19 -13.16 -7.98
CA LEU A 255 -10.66 -11.83 -7.56
C LEU A 255 -11.76 -11.85 -6.50
N ALA A 256 -12.53 -12.95 -6.42
CA ALA A 256 -13.57 -13.10 -5.40
C ALA A 256 -13.01 -13.35 -3.99
N SER A 257 -11.79 -13.88 -3.88
CA SER A 257 -11.17 -14.25 -2.59
C SER A 257 -9.90 -13.48 -2.28
N ASN A 258 -9.12 -13.07 -3.29
CA ASN A 258 -7.94 -12.25 -3.10
C ASN A 258 -8.32 -10.80 -2.85
N HIS A 259 -7.83 -10.24 -1.76
CA HIS A 259 -8.08 -8.85 -1.41
C HIS A 259 -6.97 -7.93 -1.94
N ILE A 260 -5.74 -8.43 -1.94
CA ILE A 260 -4.51 -7.71 -2.26
C ILE A 260 -3.66 -8.60 -3.15
N TYR A 261 -3.00 -7.98 -4.14
CA TYR A 261 -1.98 -8.59 -4.98
C TYR A 261 -0.69 -7.80 -4.79
N THR A 262 0.36 -8.48 -4.33
CA THR A 262 1.69 -7.89 -4.18
C THR A 262 2.60 -8.35 -5.29
N ASN A 263 3.26 -7.40 -5.96
CA ASN A 263 4.02 -7.59 -7.19
C ASN A 263 5.40 -6.96 -7.02
N SER A 264 6.39 -7.80 -6.76
CA SER A 264 7.77 -7.37 -6.51
C SER A 264 8.65 -7.58 -7.74
N TYR A 265 8.16 -7.19 -8.90
CA TYR A 265 8.83 -7.25 -10.21
C TYR A 265 8.38 -6.07 -11.08
N GLY A 266 9.05 -5.85 -12.21
CA GLY A 266 8.72 -4.78 -13.15
C GLY A 266 9.59 -4.84 -14.40
N ALA A 267 9.80 -3.69 -15.03
CA ALA A 267 10.74 -3.52 -16.12
C ALA A 267 12.18 -3.85 -15.68
N ALA A 268 13.07 -4.03 -16.65
CA ALA A 268 14.48 -4.29 -16.35
C ALA A 268 15.15 -3.03 -15.79
N ASP A 269 15.80 -3.19 -14.64
CA ASP A 269 16.47 -2.13 -13.90
C ASP A 269 17.71 -1.56 -14.63
N SER A 270 18.06 -0.31 -14.32
CA SER A 270 19.31 0.38 -14.70
C SER A 270 19.54 0.55 -16.21
N ASN A 271 18.48 0.48 -17.01
CA ASN A 271 18.61 0.63 -18.47
C ASN A 271 18.10 1.99 -19.00
N GLY A 272 17.33 2.75 -18.23
CA GLY A 272 16.79 4.06 -18.60
C GLY A 272 15.74 4.05 -19.72
N LEU A 273 15.30 2.88 -20.15
CA LEU A 273 14.36 2.73 -21.29
C LEU A 273 12.91 2.90 -20.81
N LEU A 274 12.06 3.44 -21.69
CA LEU A 274 10.61 3.43 -21.48
C LEU A 274 10.06 2.02 -21.75
N ALA A 275 9.39 1.43 -20.77
CA ALA A 275 8.80 0.10 -20.83
C ALA A 275 7.27 0.18 -20.70
N PRO A 276 6.51 0.32 -21.80
CA PRO A 276 5.05 0.41 -21.73
C PRO A 276 4.45 -0.92 -21.26
N ALA A 277 3.45 -0.84 -20.37
CA ALA A 277 2.70 -2.02 -19.99
C ALA A 277 1.80 -2.50 -21.14
N ASP A 278 1.64 -3.82 -21.25
CA ASP A 278 0.73 -4.46 -22.20
C ASP A 278 -0.72 -4.04 -21.93
N GLU A 279 -1.51 -3.76 -22.99
CA GLU A 279 -2.91 -3.34 -22.84
C GLU A 279 -3.77 -4.44 -22.24
N LEU A 280 -3.50 -5.72 -22.53
CA LEU A 280 -4.19 -6.85 -21.91
C LEU A 280 -4.00 -6.83 -20.39
N TRP A 281 -2.80 -6.53 -19.92
CA TRP A 281 -2.51 -6.37 -18.49
C TRP A 281 -3.23 -5.15 -17.89
N ARG A 282 -3.23 -4.01 -18.62
CA ARG A 282 -3.95 -2.79 -18.17
C ARG A 282 -5.44 -3.05 -18.00
N ASP A 283 -6.06 -3.78 -18.94
CA ASP A 283 -7.48 -4.16 -18.86
C ASP A 283 -7.74 -5.13 -17.71
N ALA A 284 -6.81 -6.02 -17.43
CA ALA A 284 -6.88 -6.91 -16.28
C ALA A 284 -6.85 -6.12 -14.96
N ILE A 285 -5.95 -5.15 -14.80
CA ILE A 285 -5.94 -4.26 -13.62
C ILE A 285 -7.24 -3.44 -13.53
N ARG A 286 -7.74 -2.87 -14.65
CA ARG A 286 -9.05 -2.16 -14.67
C ARG A 286 -10.18 -3.06 -14.19
N THR A 287 -10.18 -4.32 -14.60
CA THR A 287 -11.13 -5.34 -14.13
C THR A 287 -10.98 -5.57 -12.64
N GLY A 288 -9.75 -5.78 -12.16
CA GLY A 288 -9.48 -6.03 -10.74
C GLY A 288 -9.90 -4.89 -9.83
N ILE A 289 -9.60 -3.63 -10.19
CA ILE A 289 -9.99 -2.45 -9.40
C ILE A 289 -11.47 -2.11 -9.48
N SER A 290 -12.21 -2.63 -10.47
CA SER A 290 -13.65 -2.39 -10.60
C SER A 290 -14.51 -3.51 -10.01
N THR A 291 -14.09 -4.77 -10.11
CA THR A 291 -14.89 -5.94 -9.73
C THR A 291 -14.39 -6.67 -8.48
N GLY A 292 -13.09 -6.58 -8.20
CA GLY A 292 -12.48 -7.24 -7.06
C GLY A 292 -13.15 -6.84 -5.74
N ARG A 293 -13.09 -7.73 -4.74
CA ARG A 293 -13.66 -7.49 -3.40
C ARG A 293 -15.12 -7.04 -3.43
N GLY A 294 -15.92 -7.61 -4.33
CA GLY A 294 -17.35 -7.27 -4.48
C GLY A 294 -17.60 -5.84 -4.96
N GLY A 295 -16.78 -5.33 -5.86
CA GLY A 295 -16.89 -3.99 -6.46
C GLY A 295 -16.13 -2.89 -5.70
N LYS A 296 -15.44 -3.20 -4.60
CA LYS A 296 -14.56 -2.25 -3.88
C LYS A 296 -13.18 -2.13 -4.53
N GLY A 297 -12.85 -3.07 -5.42
CA GLY A 297 -11.58 -3.21 -6.11
C GLY A 297 -10.50 -3.92 -5.27
N ALA A 298 -9.76 -4.79 -5.92
CA ALA A 298 -8.55 -5.38 -5.36
C ALA A 298 -7.48 -4.30 -5.20
N VAL A 299 -6.61 -4.45 -4.20
CA VAL A 299 -5.46 -3.56 -3.97
C VAL A 299 -4.24 -4.17 -4.64
N TYR A 300 -3.57 -3.40 -5.48
CA TYR A 300 -2.33 -3.82 -6.16
C TYR A 300 -1.16 -3.00 -5.63
N THR A 301 -0.22 -3.63 -4.94
CA THR A 301 1.08 -3.01 -4.60
C THR A 301 2.13 -3.43 -5.62
N TRP A 302 2.97 -2.49 -6.04
CA TRP A 302 3.97 -2.70 -7.08
C TRP A 302 5.31 -2.11 -6.69
N ALA A 303 6.39 -2.84 -6.94
CA ALA A 303 7.74 -2.34 -6.72
C ALA A 303 8.05 -1.18 -7.67
N ALA A 304 8.70 -0.15 -7.14
CA ALA A 304 9.04 1.05 -7.92
C ALA A 304 10.21 0.84 -8.90
N GLY A 305 11.01 -0.21 -8.69
CA GLY A 305 12.23 -0.50 -9.44
C GLY A 305 13.51 -0.23 -8.64
N ASN A 306 14.62 -0.84 -9.08
CA ASN A 306 15.91 -0.79 -8.36
C ASN A 306 17.06 -0.29 -9.25
N GLY A 307 16.76 0.47 -10.29
CA GLY A 307 17.70 0.93 -11.30
C GLY A 307 18.24 2.34 -11.09
N ALA A 308 17.97 3.00 -9.96
CA ALA A 308 18.49 4.34 -9.73
C ALA A 308 20.04 4.34 -9.62
N PRO A 309 20.73 5.41 -10.08
CA PRO A 309 20.16 6.69 -10.57
C PRO A 309 19.76 6.71 -12.05
N GLU A 310 20.06 5.68 -12.83
CA GLU A 310 19.86 5.64 -14.28
C GLU A 310 18.39 5.51 -14.65
N ASP A 311 17.58 4.88 -13.78
CA ASP A 311 16.19 4.58 -14.05
C ASP A 311 15.22 5.30 -13.12
N ARG A 312 13.95 5.31 -13.50
CA ARG A 312 12.87 5.93 -12.76
C ARG A 312 11.59 5.11 -12.88
N SER A 313 10.86 5.01 -11.80
CA SER A 313 9.55 4.35 -11.75
C SER A 313 8.53 4.92 -12.74
N ASP A 314 8.70 6.16 -13.19
CA ASP A 314 7.90 6.79 -14.26
C ASP A 314 8.05 6.05 -15.60
N TYR A 315 9.17 5.32 -15.83
CA TYR A 315 9.47 4.64 -17.09
C TYR A 315 8.87 3.25 -17.17
N ASP A 316 8.50 2.65 -16.03
CA ASP A 316 7.82 1.35 -15.94
C ASP A 316 6.30 1.54 -16.06
N GLY A 317 5.73 1.10 -17.18
CA GLY A 317 4.30 1.21 -17.47
C GLY A 317 3.40 0.40 -16.54
N GLN A 318 3.92 -0.55 -15.77
CA GLN A 318 3.18 -1.25 -14.73
C GLN A 318 3.16 -0.44 -13.44
N ALA A 319 4.33 -0.02 -12.94
CA ALA A 319 4.42 0.79 -11.72
C ALA A 319 3.77 2.17 -11.86
N ASN A 320 3.74 2.75 -13.07
CA ASN A 320 3.15 4.06 -13.31
C ASN A 320 1.65 4.03 -13.66
N PHE A 321 1.00 2.86 -13.64
CA PHE A 321 -0.41 2.74 -13.98
C PHE A 321 -1.34 3.14 -12.83
N GLN A 322 -2.42 3.89 -13.13
CA GLN A 322 -3.30 4.48 -12.10
C GLN A 322 -3.94 3.48 -11.13
N GLY A 323 -4.08 2.21 -11.53
CA GLY A 323 -4.71 1.15 -10.73
C GLY A 323 -3.79 0.50 -9.71
N VAL A 324 -2.50 0.86 -9.68
CA VAL A 324 -1.50 0.27 -8.77
C VAL A 324 -0.97 1.31 -7.77
N LEU A 325 -0.40 0.82 -6.68
CA LEU A 325 0.29 1.58 -5.66
C LEU A 325 1.79 1.33 -5.83
N ALA A 326 2.52 2.28 -6.40
CA ALA A 326 3.97 2.20 -6.56
C ALA A 326 4.67 2.47 -5.22
N ILE A 327 5.55 1.56 -4.80
CA ILE A 327 6.19 1.55 -3.48
C ILE A 327 7.70 1.67 -3.65
N GLY A 328 8.27 2.78 -3.14
CA GLY A 328 9.73 2.98 -3.07
C GLY A 328 10.35 2.35 -1.83
N ALA A 329 11.68 2.25 -1.81
CA ALA A 329 12.44 1.64 -0.72
C ALA A 329 13.23 2.66 0.11
N LEU A 330 13.24 2.44 1.43
CA LEU A 330 14.04 3.16 2.42
C LEU A 330 15.07 2.24 3.05
N ASN A 331 16.22 2.83 3.41
CA ASN A 331 17.20 2.19 4.26
C ASN A 331 16.87 2.39 5.76
N ASP A 332 17.70 1.87 6.63
CA ASP A 332 17.53 1.88 8.09
C ASP A 332 17.82 3.27 8.73
N GLN A 333 18.20 4.26 7.93
CA GLN A 333 18.34 5.66 8.31
C GLN A 333 17.11 6.50 7.91
N GLY A 334 16.09 5.89 7.28
CA GLY A 334 14.93 6.58 6.75
C GLY A 334 15.21 7.38 5.49
N GLN A 335 16.34 7.13 4.83
CA GLN A 335 16.70 7.72 3.55
C GLN A 335 16.32 6.77 2.41
N ARG A 336 16.16 7.30 1.21
CA ARG A 336 15.94 6.49 0.02
C ARG A 336 17.09 5.50 -0.15
N SER A 337 16.76 4.21 -0.30
CA SER A 337 17.77 3.20 -0.64
C SER A 337 18.46 3.58 -1.95
N SER A 338 19.75 3.34 -2.05
CA SER A 338 20.59 3.82 -3.17
C SER A 338 20.06 3.41 -4.54
N TYR A 339 19.46 2.24 -4.63
CA TYR A 339 18.90 1.67 -5.85
C TYR A 339 17.44 2.09 -6.12
N SER A 340 16.70 2.59 -5.10
CA SER A 340 15.26 2.82 -5.24
C SER A 340 14.96 3.92 -6.26
N GLU A 341 14.16 3.61 -7.25
CA GLU A 341 13.82 4.54 -8.32
C GLU A 341 12.90 5.65 -7.85
N PRO A 342 13.22 6.91 -8.18
CA PRO A 342 12.32 8.03 -7.98
C PRO A 342 11.22 8.05 -9.05
N GLY A 343 10.10 8.74 -8.77
CA GLY A 343 9.04 8.91 -9.76
C GLY A 343 7.93 9.86 -9.32
N SER A 344 7.21 10.42 -10.30
CA SER A 344 5.98 11.18 -10.06
C SER A 344 4.80 10.27 -9.70
N ASN A 345 4.89 8.98 -10.00
CA ASN A 345 3.93 7.92 -9.75
C ASN A 345 4.06 7.31 -8.35
N LEU A 346 5.19 7.53 -7.64
CA LEU A 346 5.39 6.96 -6.29
C LEU A 346 4.28 7.40 -5.34
N LEU A 347 3.68 6.42 -4.67
CA LEU A 347 2.69 6.70 -3.64
C LEU A 347 3.35 6.90 -2.28
N VAL A 348 4.02 5.88 -1.78
CA VAL A 348 4.68 5.86 -0.46
C VAL A 348 5.94 5.02 -0.52
N THR A 349 6.74 5.06 0.55
CA THR A 349 7.91 4.20 0.73
C THR A 349 7.75 3.29 1.93
N ALA A 350 8.39 2.12 1.87
CA ALA A 350 8.57 1.22 3.00
C ALA A 350 10.05 0.76 3.05
N TYR A 351 10.41 -0.17 3.92
CA TYR A 351 11.80 -0.44 4.25
C TYR A 351 12.37 -1.59 3.41
N GLY A 352 13.28 -1.26 2.49
CA GLY A 352 13.98 -2.22 1.63
C GLY A 352 15.41 -2.52 2.09
N GLY A 353 16.00 -1.63 2.89
CA GLY A 353 17.42 -1.70 3.22
C GLY A 353 18.34 -1.33 2.06
N GLU A 354 19.59 -1.71 2.14
CA GLU A 354 20.60 -1.49 1.09
C GLU A 354 21.02 -2.85 0.50
N PHE A 355 22.26 -3.29 0.73
CA PHE A 355 22.76 -4.56 0.24
C PHE A 355 23.03 -5.52 1.41
N CYS A 356 23.06 -6.82 1.11
CA CYS A 356 23.24 -7.86 2.12
C CYS A 356 24.53 -7.71 2.97
N SER A 357 25.54 -7.05 2.44
CA SER A 357 26.79 -6.70 3.15
C SER A 357 26.62 -5.62 4.20
N THR A 358 25.48 -4.92 4.21
CA THR A 358 25.18 -3.83 5.17
C THR A 358 23.93 -4.14 5.98
N GLN A 359 22.79 -3.51 5.68
CA GLN A 359 21.53 -3.71 6.39
C GLN A 359 20.39 -3.97 5.42
N THR A 360 19.79 -5.15 5.53
CA THR A 360 18.64 -5.59 4.74
C THR A 360 17.56 -6.14 5.65
N THR A 361 16.43 -6.55 5.07
CA THR A 361 15.30 -7.08 5.85
C THR A 361 15.49 -8.56 6.15
N THR A 362 15.04 -8.98 7.34
CA THR A 362 15.02 -10.38 7.76
C THR A 362 13.62 -10.94 7.53
N THR A 363 13.53 -12.09 6.84
CA THR A 363 12.25 -12.71 6.45
C THR A 363 12.39 -14.22 6.22
N THR A 364 11.31 -14.88 5.79
CA THR A 364 11.34 -16.28 5.33
C THR A 364 12.19 -16.45 4.08
N ASP A 365 12.72 -17.63 3.90
CA ASP A 365 13.42 -18.10 2.69
C ASP A 365 12.80 -19.43 2.24
N VAL A 366 13.04 -19.86 1.01
CA VAL A 366 12.59 -21.19 0.60
C VAL A 366 13.18 -22.25 1.52
N SER A 367 12.38 -23.25 1.90
CA SER A 367 12.80 -24.28 2.84
C SER A 367 14.03 -25.04 2.36
N GLY A 368 15.03 -25.20 3.23
CA GLY A 368 16.29 -25.85 2.96
C GLY A 368 17.37 -24.91 2.39
N ALA A 369 18.42 -25.46 1.79
CA ALA A 369 19.63 -24.73 1.40
C ALA A 369 19.58 -24.16 -0.04
N GLY A 370 18.40 -24.10 -0.66
CA GLY A 370 18.24 -23.63 -2.05
C GLY A 370 18.03 -22.13 -2.19
N GLY A 371 17.83 -21.41 -1.07
CA GLY A 371 17.46 -20.00 -1.04
C GLY A 371 18.61 -19.01 -0.92
N TYR A 372 18.29 -17.83 -0.46
CA TYR A 372 19.26 -16.75 -0.18
C TYR A 372 20.21 -17.12 0.96
N ASN A 373 19.72 -17.88 1.96
CA ASN A 373 20.51 -18.42 3.06
C ASN A 373 20.99 -19.84 2.72
N ASP A 374 22.07 -19.91 1.96
CA ASP A 374 22.69 -21.17 1.53
C ASP A 374 23.77 -21.69 2.50
N GLY A 375 24.00 -20.99 3.61
CA GLY A 375 24.99 -21.31 4.65
C GLY A 375 26.43 -20.98 4.27
N ASN A 376 26.64 -20.30 3.13
CA ASN A 376 27.98 -20.02 2.58
C ASN A 376 28.42 -18.55 2.76
N LYS A 377 27.54 -17.69 3.28
CA LYS A 377 27.81 -16.26 3.45
C LYS A 377 27.95 -15.88 4.91
N PRO A 378 28.83 -14.93 5.27
CA PRO A 378 29.02 -14.47 6.66
C PRO A 378 27.76 -13.93 7.32
N GLN A 379 26.82 -13.43 6.51
CA GLN A 379 25.54 -12.87 6.94
C GLN A 379 24.43 -13.91 7.08
N ASP A 380 24.64 -15.16 6.70
CA ASP A 380 23.62 -16.20 6.78
C ASP A 380 23.21 -16.48 8.22
N ILE A 381 21.94 -16.87 8.40
CA ILE A 381 21.39 -17.22 9.71
C ILE A 381 21.77 -18.67 10.02
N THR A 382 22.77 -18.85 10.84
CA THR A 382 23.27 -20.17 11.21
C THR A 382 22.18 -21.02 11.86
N GLY A 383 21.99 -22.24 11.35
CA GLY A 383 21.03 -23.19 11.89
C GLY A 383 19.56 -22.92 11.53
N SER A 384 19.29 -21.95 10.67
CA SER A 384 17.92 -21.60 10.25
C SER A 384 17.88 -21.34 8.73
N PRO A 385 18.06 -22.36 7.87
CA PRO A 385 18.15 -22.17 6.41
C PRO A 385 16.83 -21.67 5.79
N ASN A 386 15.69 -21.83 6.49
CA ASN A 386 14.38 -21.39 6.01
C ASN A 386 14.14 -19.88 6.19
N TYR A 387 15.14 -19.14 6.66
CA TYR A 387 15.04 -17.70 6.89
C TYR A 387 16.28 -16.99 6.39
N THR A 388 16.10 -15.81 5.81
CA THR A 388 17.20 -14.98 5.31
C THR A 388 17.23 -13.61 5.98
N ARG A 389 18.40 -13.00 6.04
CA ARG A 389 18.58 -11.60 6.37
C ARG A 389 19.08 -10.78 5.17
N CYS A 390 18.97 -11.34 3.96
CA CYS A 390 19.51 -10.76 2.75
C CYS A 390 18.41 -10.34 1.74
N MET A 391 17.16 -10.17 2.21
CA MET A 391 16.11 -9.64 1.36
C MET A 391 16.18 -8.10 1.33
N ASN A 392 16.23 -7.52 0.12
CA ASN A 392 16.29 -6.08 -0.10
C ASN A 392 15.48 -5.66 -1.33
N GLY A 393 15.67 -4.42 -1.77
CA GLY A 393 15.01 -3.89 -2.94
C GLY A 393 13.66 -3.22 -2.64
N THR A 394 13.12 -2.56 -3.63
CA THR A 394 11.70 -2.19 -3.64
C THR A 394 10.81 -3.44 -3.56
N SER A 395 11.39 -4.59 -3.89
CA SER A 395 10.82 -5.92 -3.69
C SER A 395 10.53 -6.23 -2.22
N ALA A 396 11.39 -5.79 -1.29
CA ALA A 396 11.16 -5.97 0.15
C ALA A 396 10.16 -4.93 0.71
N ALA A 397 10.14 -3.72 0.17
CA ALA A 397 9.24 -2.65 0.58
C ALA A 397 7.78 -2.92 0.19
N THR A 398 7.55 -3.45 -1.00
CA THR A 398 6.23 -3.68 -1.60
C THR A 398 5.32 -4.60 -0.78
N PRO A 399 5.77 -5.78 -0.31
CA PRO A 399 4.94 -6.67 0.51
C PRO A 399 4.65 -6.07 1.90
N GLN A 400 5.49 -5.20 2.43
CA GLN A 400 5.19 -4.49 3.67
C GLN A 400 3.99 -3.55 3.49
N ALA A 401 3.92 -2.84 2.35
CA ALA A 401 2.75 -2.02 2.01
C ALA A 401 1.49 -2.88 1.83
N ALA A 402 1.61 -4.06 1.22
CA ALA A 402 0.52 -5.04 1.12
C ALA A 402 0.04 -5.50 2.51
N GLY A 403 0.96 -5.76 3.43
CA GLY A 403 0.65 -6.10 4.82
C GLY A 403 -0.10 -4.96 5.52
N VAL A 404 0.35 -3.71 5.41
CA VAL A 404 -0.37 -2.57 6.01
C VAL A 404 -1.75 -2.39 5.37
N ALA A 405 -1.89 -2.58 4.04
CA ALA A 405 -3.20 -2.60 3.39
C ALA A 405 -4.10 -3.70 3.98
N ALA A 406 -3.56 -4.87 4.33
CA ALA A 406 -4.33 -5.93 4.98
C ALA A 406 -4.83 -5.52 6.38
N LEU A 407 -4.02 -4.81 7.15
CA LEU A 407 -4.45 -4.24 8.43
C LEU A 407 -5.61 -3.24 8.25
N LEU A 408 -5.54 -2.40 7.21
CA LEU A 408 -6.61 -1.45 6.88
C LEU A 408 -7.91 -2.17 6.54
N LEU A 409 -7.82 -3.24 5.72
CA LEU A 409 -9.00 -4.00 5.27
C LEU A 409 -9.62 -4.84 6.38
N GLU A 410 -8.84 -5.34 7.36
CA GLU A 410 -9.37 -5.92 8.60
C GLU A 410 -10.12 -4.88 9.40
N THR A 411 -9.51 -3.71 9.60
CA THR A 411 -10.06 -2.64 10.43
C THR A 411 -11.34 -2.04 9.83
N ASN A 412 -11.39 -1.90 8.50
CA ASN A 412 -12.55 -1.40 7.79
C ASN A 412 -12.73 -2.09 6.41
N PRO A 413 -13.46 -3.20 6.34
CA PRO A 413 -13.70 -3.94 5.10
C PRO A 413 -14.51 -3.18 4.04
N ALA A 414 -15.11 -2.04 4.39
CA ALA A 414 -15.83 -1.19 3.46
C ALA A 414 -14.91 -0.35 2.57
N LEU A 415 -13.64 -0.18 2.94
CA LEU A 415 -12.68 0.59 2.16
C LEU A 415 -12.54 0.06 0.73
N SER A 416 -12.62 0.95 -0.25
CA SER A 416 -12.23 0.66 -1.62
C SER A 416 -10.70 0.68 -1.75
N TRP A 417 -10.16 0.19 -2.87
CA TRP A 417 -8.73 0.33 -3.18
C TRP A 417 -8.26 1.79 -3.20
N ARG A 418 -9.17 2.71 -3.60
CA ARG A 418 -8.92 4.16 -3.61
C ARG A 418 -8.82 4.73 -2.20
N ASP A 419 -9.67 4.25 -1.28
CA ASP A 419 -9.62 4.63 0.13
C ASP A 419 -8.30 4.17 0.77
N VAL A 420 -7.87 2.92 0.52
CA VAL A 420 -6.58 2.39 0.99
C VAL A 420 -5.44 3.26 0.48
N ARG A 421 -5.42 3.59 -0.81
CA ARG A 421 -4.44 4.50 -1.43
C ARG A 421 -4.42 5.87 -0.75
N ALA A 422 -5.60 6.47 -0.54
CA ALA A 422 -5.72 7.79 0.07
C ALA A 422 -5.32 7.78 1.56
N ILE A 423 -5.63 6.72 2.30
CA ILE A 423 -5.20 6.57 3.70
C ILE A 423 -3.67 6.50 3.75
N LEU A 424 -3.04 5.60 2.99
CA LEU A 424 -1.58 5.46 2.97
C LEU A 424 -0.89 6.78 2.65
N ALA A 425 -1.34 7.50 1.62
CA ALA A 425 -0.76 8.79 1.24
C ALA A 425 -0.91 9.87 2.32
N ARG A 426 -2.09 9.96 2.97
CA ARG A 426 -2.39 11.02 3.94
C ARG A 426 -1.84 10.76 5.33
N THR A 427 -1.50 9.53 5.64
CA THR A 427 -0.93 9.13 6.94
C THR A 427 0.56 8.84 6.86
N ALA A 428 1.15 8.91 5.66
CA ALA A 428 2.58 8.73 5.48
C ALA A 428 3.37 9.77 6.27
N ARG A 429 4.46 9.32 6.86
CA ARG A 429 5.36 10.14 7.65
C ARG A 429 6.43 10.75 6.75
N LYS A 430 6.66 12.06 6.88
CA LYS A 430 7.78 12.73 6.19
C LYS A 430 9.09 12.18 6.74
N THR A 431 9.74 11.32 5.97
CA THR A 431 11.07 10.78 6.24
C THR A 431 12.15 11.69 5.63
N ASP A 432 13.41 11.56 6.03
CA ASP A 432 14.52 12.41 5.55
C ASP A 432 14.11 13.90 5.39
N PRO A 433 13.75 14.57 6.48
CA PRO A 433 13.13 15.90 6.41
C PRO A 433 14.06 16.99 5.85
N ALA A 434 15.37 16.71 5.77
CA ALA A 434 16.36 17.60 5.19
C ALA A 434 16.45 17.51 3.66
N ASN A 435 15.84 16.51 3.02
CA ASN A 435 15.84 16.35 1.57
C ASN A 435 15.16 17.54 0.90
N ALA A 436 15.87 18.22 -0.01
CA ALA A 436 15.39 19.44 -0.66
C ALA A 436 14.23 19.21 -1.65
N GLY A 437 13.95 17.96 -2.04
CA GLY A 437 12.86 17.59 -2.96
C GLY A 437 11.47 17.62 -2.33
N TRP A 438 11.34 17.85 -1.02
CA TRP A 438 10.05 17.97 -0.36
C TRP A 438 9.34 19.26 -0.73
N VAL A 439 8.13 19.13 -1.24
CA VAL A 439 7.20 20.24 -1.49
C VAL A 439 5.84 19.95 -0.86
N THR A 440 5.06 20.99 -0.63
CA THR A 440 3.63 20.85 -0.33
C THR A 440 2.86 21.05 -1.63
N ASN A 441 2.09 20.05 -2.05
CA ASN A 441 1.26 20.14 -3.25
C ASN A 441 0.04 21.06 -3.02
N GLY A 442 -0.69 21.38 -4.08
CA GLY A 442 -1.89 22.21 -3.99
C GLY A 442 -3.05 21.58 -3.19
N GLY A 443 -2.99 20.29 -2.88
CA GLY A 443 -3.90 19.59 -1.98
C GLY A 443 -3.52 19.67 -0.50
N GLY A 444 -2.41 20.35 -0.17
CA GLY A 444 -1.90 20.52 1.19
C GLY A 444 -1.10 19.33 1.73
N LEU A 445 -0.75 18.37 0.89
CA LEU A 445 0.04 17.20 1.27
C LEU A 445 1.52 17.40 0.94
N HIS A 446 2.42 16.97 1.84
CA HIS A 446 3.84 16.90 1.51
C HIS A 446 4.08 15.78 0.51
N VAL A 447 4.96 16.01 -0.45
CA VAL A 447 5.28 15.04 -1.49
C VAL A 447 6.69 15.25 -2.05
N ASN A 448 7.33 14.16 -2.47
CA ASN A 448 8.68 14.15 -3.02
C ASN A 448 8.76 13.14 -4.16
N HIS A 449 9.61 13.34 -5.16
CA HIS A 449 9.83 12.35 -6.21
C HIS A 449 10.57 11.10 -5.73
N GLU A 450 11.37 11.19 -4.66
CA GLU A 450 12.13 10.07 -4.10
C GLU A 450 11.34 9.27 -3.06
N TYR A 451 10.33 9.87 -2.44
CA TYR A 451 9.62 9.30 -1.28
C TYR A 451 8.11 9.19 -1.47
N GLY A 452 7.56 9.65 -2.61
CA GLY A 452 6.11 9.79 -2.74
C GLY A 452 5.57 10.71 -1.65
N TYR A 453 4.56 10.26 -0.91
CA TYR A 453 4.01 10.96 0.27
C TYR A 453 4.80 10.67 1.56
N GLY A 454 5.83 9.82 1.51
CA GLY A 454 6.72 9.51 2.64
C GLY A 454 6.70 8.06 3.07
N ALA A 455 7.30 7.78 4.22
CA ALA A 455 7.33 6.45 4.82
C ALA A 455 5.96 6.05 5.33
N ILE A 456 5.55 4.81 5.10
CA ILE A 456 4.33 4.25 5.67
C ILE A 456 4.39 4.33 7.20
N ASP A 457 3.33 4.86 7.81
CA ASP A 457 3.06 4.81 9.24
C ASP A 457 1.87 3.89 9.49
N ALA A 458 2.13 2.65 9.85
CA ALA A 458 1.09 1.64 10.03
C ALA A 458 0.09 2.01 11.14
N LEU A 459 0.57 2.61 12.23
CA LEU A 459 -0.30 3.02 13.33
C LEU A 459 -1.24 4.16 12.91
N ALA A 460 -0.70 5.18 12.25
CA ALA A 460 -1.50 6.30 11.76
C ALA A 460 -2.54 5.83 10.74
N ALA A 461 -2.15 4.93 9.82
CA ALA A 461 -3.03 4.37 8.81
C ALA A 461 -4.18 3.55 9.43
N VAL A 462 -3.86 2.60 10.32
CA VAL A 462 -4.86 1.75 11.00
C VAL A 462 -5.83 2.58 11.83
N ARG A 463 -5.38 3.65 12.48
CA ARG A 463 -6.24 4.57 13.24
C ARG A 463 -7.17 5.39 12.37
N ALA A 464 -6.73 5.77 11.18
CA ALA A 464 -7.57 6.53 10.25
C ALA A 464 -8.72 5.69 9.66
N ALA A 465 -8.53 4.39 9.50
CA ALA A 465 -9.45 3.50 8.80
C ALA A 465 -10.87 3.39 9.40
N PRO A 466 -11.09 3.28 10.72
CA PRO A 466 -12.45 3.12 11.29
C PRO A 466 -13.34 4.35 11.08
N GLY A 467 -12.76 5.55 11.12
CA GLY A 467 -13.49 6.82 10.94
C GLY A 467 -13.41 7.39 9.54
N TRP A 468 -12.87 6.63 8.60
CA TRP A 468 -12.67 7.09 7.23
C TRP A 468 -13.99 7.30 6.51
N ALA A 469 -14.21 8.52 6.01
CA ALA A 469 -15.31 8.79 5.10
C ALA A 469 -14.94 8.23 3.71
N LEU A 470 -15.68 7.21 3.26
CA LEU A 470 -15.44 6.58 1.97
C LEU A 470 -15.45 7.62 0.84
N LEU A 471 -14.50 7.50 -0.07
CA LEU A 471 -14.40 8.39 -1.20
C LEU A 471 -15.65 8.26 -2.10
N PRO A 472 -16.17 9.38 -2.62
CA PRO A 472 -17.26 9.36 -3.59
C PRO A 472 -16.88 8.58 -4.86
N ALA A 473 -17.87 8.29 -5.70
CA ALA A 473 -17.64 7.66 -6.99
C ALA A 473 -16.57 8.43 -7.79
N GLN A 474 -15.64 7.69 -8.37
CA GLN A 474 -14.56 8.28 -9.17
C GLN A 474 -15.14 8.92 -10.43
N LYS A 475 -14.68 10.12 -10.72
CA LYS A 475 -14.88 10.83 -11.99
C LYS A 475 -13.61 10.79 -12.79
N THR A 476 -13.74 10.90 -14.09
CA THR A 476 -12.61 11.06 -15.02
C THR A 476 -12.89 12.20 -15.99
N ALA A 477 -11.85 12.92 -16.34
CA ALA A 477 -11.92 13.96 -17.36
C ALA A 477 -10.64 13.94 -18.21
N THR A 478 -10.79 14.00 -19.52
CA THR A 478 -9.67 13.99 -20.45
C THR A 478 -9.66 15.30 -21.24
N GLN A 479 -8.49 15.91 -21.35
CA GLN A 479 -8.28 17.09 -22.18
C GLN A 479 -6.99 16.95 -22.97
N ALA A 480 -7.08 17.10 -24.29
CA ALA A 480 -5.92 17.18 -25.19
C ALA A 480 -5.56 18.64 -25.47
N ALA A 481 -4.28 18.89 -25.64
CA ALA A 481 -3.80 20.19 -26.11
C ALA A 481 -4.11 20.39 -27.60
N THR A 482 -4.55 21.57 -27.97
CA THR A 482 -4.67 21.96 -29.38
C THR A 482 -3.36 22.59 -29.84
N LEU A 483 -2.60 21.83 -30.61
CA LEU A 483 -1.35 22.33 -31.25
C LEU A 483 -1.66 22.72 -32.68
N GLY A 484 -1.38 23.98 -33.06
CA GLY A 484 -1.54 24.45 -34.45
C GLY A 484 -0.48 23.84 -35.38
N SER A 485 0.66 23.45 -34.84
CA SER A 485 1.76 22.70 -35.48
C SER A 485 2.51 21.93 -34.39
N PRO A 486 3.31 20.89 -34.71
CA PRO A 486 4.19 20.25 -33.76
C PRO A 486 5.08 21.25 -33.02
N LEU A 487 5.20 21.09 -31.71
CA LEU A 487 5.94 21.99 -30.85
C LEU A 487 7.43 21.63 -30.91
N ALA A 488 8.21 22.43 -31.61
CA ALA A 488 9.65 22.18 -31.79
C ALA A 488 10.39 22.20 -30.44
N ILE A 489 11.27 21.24 -30.26
CA ILE A 489 12.18 21.14 -29.10
C ILE A 489 13.53 21.69 -29.57
N ALA A 490 14.06 22.67 -28.84
CA ALA A 490 15.37 23.26 -29.19
C ALA A 490 16.49 22.33 -28.72
N ASP A 491 17.45 22.02 -29.61
CA ASP A 491 18.65 21.23 -29.36
C ASP A 491 19.52 21.91 -28.27
N ASP A 492 19.74 21.24 -27.14
CA ASP A 492 20.40 21.73 -25.91
C ASP A 492 19.99 23.18 -25.55
N GLY A 493 18.69 23.45 -25.68
CA GLY A 493 18.14 24.78 -25.59
C GLY A 493 17.21 25.01 -24.39
N PRO A 494 16.52 26.17 -24.40
CA PRO A 494 15.52 26.47 -23.39
C PRO A 494 14.31 25.53 -23.55
N ALA A 495 13.63 25.25 -22.43
CA ALA A 495 12.44 24.44 -22.45
C ALA A 495 11.34 25.05 -23.32
N THR A 496 10.74 24.21 -24.15
CA THR A 496 9.54 24.52 -24.91
C THR A 496 8.30 24.19 -24.06
N THR A 497 7.31 25.09 -24.06
CA THR A 497 6.11 24.93 -23.24
C THR A 497 4.83 24.93 -24.06
N SER A 498 3.85 24.17 -23.62
CA SER A 498 2.49 24.15 -24.13
C SER A 498 1.50 24.08 -22.98
N SER A 499 0.35 24.72 -23.13
CA SER A 499 -0.68 24.72 -22.10
C SER A 499 -2.01 24.21 -22.64
N LEU A 500 -2.80 23.59 -21.77
CA LEU A 500 -4.20 23.25 -22.01
C LEU A 500 -5.02 23.68 -20.79
N THR A 501 -6.31 23.94 -21.01
CA THR A 501 -7.23 24.27 -19.93
C THR A 501 -8.27 23.18 -19.80
N LEU A 502 -8.32 22.51 -18.63
CA LEU A 502 -9.40 21.61 -18.26
C LEU A 502 -10.49 22.42 -17.55
N GLN A 503 -11.74 22.26 -17.96
CA GLN A 503 -12.89 22.96 -17.37
C GLN A 503 -14.09 22.03 -17.25
N GLY A 504 -14.87 22.20 -16.18
CA GLY A 504 -16.11 21.48 -15.98
C GLY A 504 -15.94 19.98 -15.73
N SER A 505 -14.76 19.57 -15.27
CA SER A 505 -14.46 18.16 -14.94
C SER A 505 -15.33 17.61 -13.80
N GLY A 506 -15.77 18.49 -12.89
CA GLY A 506 -16.45 18.14 -11.65
C GLY A 506 -15.53 17.40 -10.66
N ILE A 507 -14.20 17.44 -10.87
CA ILE A 507 -13.18 16.83 -10.01
C ILE A 507 -12.62 17.90 -9.09
N GLY A 508 -13.15 17.99 -7.87
CA GLY A 508 -12.67 18.91 -6.84
C GLY A 508 -11.40 18.43 -6.14
N LYS A 509 -11.15 17.11 -6.17
CA LYS A 509 -9.96 16.48 -5.57
C LYS A 509 -9.41 15.39 -6.48
N LEU A 510 -8.23 15.64 -7.02
CA LEU A 510 -7.47 14.67 -7.80
C LEU A 510 -7.03 13.48 -6.94
N GLU A 511 -6.97 12.32 -7.56
CA GLU A 511 -6.34 11.11 -7.03
C GLU A 511 -5.12 10.69 -7.85
N PHE A 512 -5.19 10.94 -9.17
CA PHE A 512 -4.16 10.56 -10.13
C PHE A 512 -4.34 11.32 -11.44
N VAL A 513 -3.26 11.46 -12.19
CA VAL A 513 -3.28 12.05 -13.54
C VAL A 513 -2.41 11.22 -14.47
N ASP A 514 -2.94 10.84 -15.62
CA ASP A 514 -2.14 10.35 -16.74
C ASP A 514 -1.72 11.54 -17.61
N LEU A 515 -0.44 11.62 -17.94
CA LEU A 515 0.12 12.49 -18.99
C LEU A 515 0.48 11.62 -20.19
N ALA A 516 -0.30 11.68 -21.23
CA ALA A 516 0.05 11.06 -22.52
C ALA A 516 0.80 12.06 -23.40
N ILE A 517 1.92 11.66 -23.99
CA ILE A 517 2.75 12.49 -24.86
C ILE A 517 3.23 11.68 -26.07
N THR A 518 3.24 12.32 -27.23
CA THR A 518 3.80 11.81 -28.49
C THR A 518 4.84 12.79 -29.02
N SER A 519 6.03 12.29 -29.32
CA SER A 519 7.15 13.10 -29.82
C SER A 519 7.98 12.27 -30.79
N ASN A 520 8.45 12.91 -31.84
CA ASN A 520 9.38 12.30 -32.80
C ASN A 520 10.85 12.59 -32.46
N HIS A 521 11.17 13.01 -31.23
CA HIS A 521 12.54 13.21 -30.81
C HIS A 521 13.32 11.89 -30.90
N THR A 522 14.48 11.94 -31.56
CA THR A 522 15.21 10.72 -31.93
C THR A 522 15.91 10.04 -30.76
N ASN A 523 16.14 10.76 -29.65
CA ASN A 523 16.65 10.21 -28.40
C ASN A 523 15.87 10.75 -27.18
N VAL A 524 14.92 10.00 -26.67
CA VAL A 524 14.12 10.43 -25.51
C VAL A 524 14.93 10.52 -24.20
N GLY A 525 16.15 9.98 -24.19
CA GLY A 525 17.08 10.12 -23.08
C GLY A 525 17.60 11.54 -22.85
N ASP A 526 17.50 12.40 -23.86
CA ASP A 526 17.92 13.79 -23.76
C ASP A 526 16.81 14.71 -23.22
N LEU A 527 15.58 14.17 -23.05
CA LEU A 527 14.43 14.97 -22.69
C LEU A 527 14.17 15.03 -21.18
N GLU A 528 14.11 16.25 -20.66
CA GLU A 528 13.45 16.55 -19.39
C GLU A 528 11.99 16.93 -19.66
N ILE A 529 11.04 16.19 -19.05
CA ILE A 529 9.61 16.39 -19.24
C ILE A 529 8.97 16.67 -17.87
N THR A 530 8.30 17.81 -17.75
CA THR A 530 7.61 18.24 -16.53
C THR A 530 6.18 18.68 -16.84
N LEU A 531 5.22 18.18 -16.08
CA LEU A 531 3.85 18.68 -16.04
C LEU A 531 3.65 19.57 -14.82
N THR A 532 3.07 20.76 -15.02
CA THR A 532 2.69 21.65 -13.92
C THR A 532 1.17 21.69 -13.83
N SER A 533 0.63 21.40 -12.64
CA SER A 533 -0.82 21.45 -12.38
C SER A 533 -1.34 22.88 -12.26
N PRO A 534 -2.67 23.11 -12.28
CA PRO A 534 -3.26 24.42 -12.05
C PRO A 534 -2.87 25.06 -10.71
N ALA A 535 -2.59 24.24 -9.70
CA ALA A 535 -2.13 24.70 -8.39
C ALA A 535 -0.63 25.02 -8.34
N GLY A 536 0.11 24.82 -9.44
CA GLY A 536 1.54 25.09 -9.54
C GLY A 536 2.45 23.94 -9.11
N THR A 537 1.90 22.78 -8.75
CA THR A 537 2.73 21.60 -8.40
C THR A 537 3.39 21.04 -9.66
N ARG A 538 4.72 20.92 -9.62
CA ARG A 538 5.53 20.40 -10.72
C ARG A 538 5.76 18.90 -10.55
N SER A 539 5.51 18.14 -11.59
CA SER A 539 5.72 16.69 -11.69
C SER A 539 6.70 16.39 -12.82
N THR A 540 7.95 16.11 -12.49
CA THR A 540 8.98 15.73 -13.49
C THR A 540 8.86 14.23 -13.73
N VAL A 541 8.48 13.86 -14.94
CA VAL A 541 8.23 12.48 -15.35
C VAL A 541 9.36 11.89 -16.20
N SER A 542 10.25 12.73 -16.74
CA SER A 542 11.48 12.32 -17.42
C SER A 542 12.60 13.27 -17.09
N VAL A 543 13.82 12.74 -16.99
CA VAL A 543 15.05 13.51 -16.81
C VAL A 543 16.07 13.11 -17.87
N VAL A 544 17.05 13.99 -18.11
CA VAL A 544 18.18 13.68 -19.00
C VAL A 544 18.94 12.48 -18.44
N ARG A 545 19.16 11.46 -19.27
CA ARG A 545 19.79 10.19 -18.86
C ARG A 545 20.47 9.49 -20.03
N GLU A 546 21.34 8.55 -19.72
CA GLU A 546 21.85 7.56 -20.67
C GLU A 546 21.01 6.30 -20.58
N CYS A 547 20.77 5.68 -21.72
CA CYS A 547 20.22 4.33 -21.74
C CYS A 547 21.32 3.29 -21.90
N LYS A 548 21.05 2.09 -21.42
CA LYS A 548 22.00 0.97 -21.44
C LYS A 548 21.35 -0.27 -22.04
N ASP A 549 22.14 -1.05 -22.76
CA ASP A 549 21.74 -2.38 -23.20
C ASP A 549 21.89 -3.43 -22.06
N THR A 550 21.53 -4.66 -22.35
CA THR A 550 21.62 -5.78 -21.39
C THR A 550 23.07 -6.13 -20.99
N ALA A 551 24.07 -5.62 -21.70
CA ALA A 551 25.49 -5.75 -21.37
C ALA A 551 26.04 -4.50 -20.64
N ALA A 552 25.16 -3.58 -20.22
CA ALA A 552 25.45 -2.31 -19.58
C ALA A 552 26.28 -1.33 -20.43
N ASN A 553 26.29 -1.49 -21.77
CA ASN A 553 26.89 -0.51 -22.66
C ASN A 553 25.93 0.66 -22.86
N ALA A 554 26.46 1.88 -22.94
CA ALA A 554 25.68 3.07 -23.29
C ALA A 554 25.08 2.93 -24.70
N VAL A 555 23.78 3.16 -24.80
CA VAL A 555 23.03 3.15 -26.06
C VAL A 555 22.11 4.37 -26.12
N THR A 556 21.63 4.73 -27.30
CA THR A 556 20.55 5.72 -27.42
C THR A 556 19.26 5.16 -26.82
N CYS A 557 18.49 6.01 -26.13
CA CYS A 557 17.14 5.63 -25.67
C CYS A 557 16.12 5.56 -26.82
N GLY A 558 16.52 5.94 -28.03
CA GLY A 558 15.69 5.88 -29.24
C GLY A 558 14.49 6.83 -29.21
N ALA A 559 13.65 6.69 -30.24
CA ALA A 559 12.43 7.51 -30.42
C ALA A 559 11.21 6.89 -29.69
N ALA A 560 11.38 6.50 -28.43
CA ALA A 560 10.38 5.71 -27.68
C ALA A 560 9.05 6.45 -27.41
N LEU A 561 8.97 7.77 -27.71
CA LEU A 561 7.73 8.56 -27.67
C LEU A 561 7.01 8.66 -29.01
N GLU A 562 7.54 8.11 -30.11
CA GLU A 562 6.91 8.21 -31.43
C GLU A 562 5.55 7.49 -31.46
N GLY A 563 5.43 6.36 -30.82
CA GLY A 563 4.16 5.63 -30.61
C GLY A 563 3.27 6.19 -29.49
N GLY A 564 3.74 7.21 -28.79
CA GLY A 564 3.12 7.74 -27.58
C GLY A 564 3.47 6.92 -26.32
N PHE A 565 3.62 7.62 -25.20
CA PHE A 565 3.80 7.01 -23.87
C PHE A 565 2.93 7.75 -22.86
N THR A 566 2.47 7.01 -21.83
CA THR A 566 1.65 7.57 -20.77
C THR A 566 2.40 7.49 -19.44
N PHE A 567 2.68 8.65 -18.86
CA PHE A 567 3.26 8.80 -17.55
C PHE A 567 2.17 8.95 -16.49
N GLY A 568 2.23 8.16 -15.43
CA GLY A 568 1.33 8.25 -14.30
C GLY A 568 1.83 9.22 -13.22
N ILE A 569 0.95 10.04 -12.68
CA ILE A 569 1.29 11.05 -11.68
C ILE A 569 0.38 10.90 -10.46
N ALA A 570 0.94 10.45 -9.34
CA ALA A 570 0.25 10.29 -8.06
C ALA A 570 0.35 11.54 -7.17
N ARG A 571 1.41 12.34 -7.34
CA ARG A 571 1.79 13.43 -6.42
C ARG A 571 0.85 14.64 -6.38
N LEU A 572 -0.19 14.66 -7.20
CA LEU A 572 -1.20 15.74 -7.27
C LEU A 572 -2.46 15.46 -6.44
N MET A 573 -2.44 14.42 -5.58
CA MET A 573 -3.61 14.04 -4.80
C MET A 573 -4.15 15.20 -3.95
N GLY A 574 -5.47 15.42 -4.04
CA GLY A 574 -6.18 16.44 -3.28
C GLY A 574 -6.28 17.79 -3.97
N GLU A 575 -5.59 18.03 -5.09
CA GLU A 575 -5.70 19.26 -5.88
C GLU A 575 -7.00 19.31 -6.69
N ALA A 576 -7.45 20.50 -7.07
CA ALA A 576 -8.52 20.65 -8.06
C ALA A 576 -8.00 20.35 -9.47
N ALA A 577 -8.83 19.69 -10.29
CA ALA A 577 -8.44 19.33 -11.65
C ALA A 577 -8.61 20.46 -12.66
N ASP A 578 -9.63 21.31 -12.47
CA ASP A 578 -9.96 22.39 -13.41
C ASP A 578 -8.94 23.54 -13.32
N GLY A 579 -8.54 24.02 -14.48
CA GLY A 579 -7.59 25.12 -14.60
C GLY A 579 -6.57 24.90 -15.73
N ASN A 580 -5.51 25.67 -15.70
CA ASN A 580 -4.47 25.65 -16.72
C ASN A 580 -3.35 24.69 -16.35
N TRP A 581 -3.12 23.70 -17.21
CA TRP A 581 -2.05 22.73 -17.13
C TRP A 581 -0.94 23.12 -18.10
N THR A 582 0.31 23.01 -17.68
CA THR A 582 1.45 23.36 -18.52
C THR A 582 2.42 22.18 -18.64
N LEU A 583 2.63 21.73 -19.89
CA LEU A 583 3.72 20.82 -20.25
C LEU A 583 4.98 21.64 -20.54
N SER A 584 6.10 21.20 -20.03
CA SER A 584 7.44 21.73 -20.33
C SER A 584 8.32 20.58 -20.80
N VAL A 585 8.93 20.73 -21.97
CA VAL A 585 9.87 19.76 -22.55
C VAL A 585 11.16 20.47 -22.88
N ARG A 586 12.28 19.97 -22.38
CA ARG A 586 13.62 20.50 -22.64
C ARG A 586 14.50 19.37 -23.15
N ASP A 587 15.25 19.64 -24.20
CA ASP A 587 16.40 18.84 -24.59
C ASP A 587 17.63 19.35 -23.81
N GLY A 588 18.30 18.48 -23.11
CA GLY A 588 19.46 18.81 -22.28
C GLY A 588 20.79 18.30 -22.85
N ARG A 589 20.82 17.87 -24.12
CA ARG A 589 22.03 17.43 -24.83
C ARG A 589 22.03 17.91 -26.26
N THR A 590 23.22 18.08 -26.83
CA THR A 590 23.40 18.48 -28.23
C THR A 590 23.34 17.29 -29.18
N GLY A 591 22.83 17.50 -30.40
CA GLY A 591 22.96 16.62 -31.56
C GLY A 591 21.68 15.95 -32.03
N GLU A 592 20.69 15.79 -31.16
CA GLU A 592 19.41 15.18 -31.50
C GLU A 592 18.30 16.24 -31.53
N THR A 593 17.28 16.05 -32.32
CA THR A 593 16.20 17.02 -32.48
C THR A 593 14.85 16.36 -32.58
N GLY A 594 13.79 17.13 -32.36
CA GLY A 594 12.43 16.65 -32.49
C GLY A 594 11.37 17.68 -32.14
N SER A 595 10.16 17.20 -32.05
CA SER A 595 9.00 18.02 -31.70
C SER A 595 7.96 17.17 -30.96
N VAL A 596 7.17 17.80 -30.09
CA VAL A 596 5.96 17.21 -29.52
C VAL A 596 4.83 17.37 -30.53
N SER A 597 4.27 16.27 -31.00
CA SER A 597 3.14 16.24 -31.94
C SER A 597 1.79 16.22 -31.26
N ALA A 598 1.69 15.64 -30.05
CA ALA A 598 0.47 15.59 -29.25
C ALA A 598 0.78 15.43 -27.77
N TRP A 599 -0.08 15.98 -26.92
CA TRP A 599 -0.12 15.64 -25.50
C TRP A 599 -1.52 15.84 -24.92
N SER A 600 -1.82 15.10 -23.89
CA SER A 600 -3.10 15.19 -23.19
C SER A 600 -2.94 14.81 -21.73
N ILE A 601 -3.90 15.22 -20.92
CA ILE A 601 -4.06 14.72 -19.55
C ILE A 601 -5.36 13.94 -19.42
N LYS A 602 -5.36 12.91 -18.57
CA LYS A 602 -6.57 12.27 -18.06
C LYS A 602 -6.54 12.34 -16.55
N ALA A 603 -7.42 13.14 -15.99
CA ALA A 603 -7.56 13.33 -14.56
C ALA A 603 -8.53 12.30 -13.97
N TYR A 604 -8.17 11.77 -12.80
CA TYR A 604 -8.99 10.86 -11.99
C TYR A 604 -9.18 11.49 -10.61
N GLY A 605 -10.40 11.46 -10.08
CA GLY A 605 -10.68 12.05 -8.77
C GLY A 605 -12.17 12.07 -8.43
N TYR A 606 -12.61 12.98 -7.56
CA TYR A 606 -14.00 13.10 -7.11
C TYR A 606 -14.41 14.52 -6.79
#